data_cba366a57703bbaf88c72f54f25805d7
#
_entry.id   cba366a57703bbaf88c72f54f25805d7
#
_cell.length_a   1.000
_cell.length_b   1.000
_cell.length_c   1.000
_cell.angle_alpha   90.00
_cell.angle_beta   90.00
_cell.angle_gamma   90.00
#
_symmetry.space_group_name_H-M   'P 1'
#
loop_
_entity.id
_entity.type
_entity.pdbx_description
1 polymer ?
#
loop_
_entity_poly.entity_id
_entity_poly.type
_entity_poly.pdbx_seq_one_letter_code
_entity_poly.pdbx_strand_id
1 'polypeptide(L)'
;MTDKEMKLERFKEENKDAVKGQIVLTGSSLMEMFPVNKFLAERGSDIIVYNRAIGGYITDELMQVLDTCVFELEPRRVFINIGTNDLSDSRIPMDRIMEHYDSIISSIEQRLPKTEIYLMAYYPVNYEAAAENMKECLKIRTNEKITAANALVKQLAEKHGQHYIDINDGLKDEQGRLKAEYTIEGLHINEQGYRAIFDDFLKYLEN
;
A
#
# COMPACT_ATOMS: atom_id res chain seq x y z
N MET A 1 -7.08 -16.45 -17.69
CA MET A 1 -6.12 -15.67 -16.89
C MET A 1 -6.85 -14.44 -16.37
N THR A 2 -6.89 -14.23 -15.08
CA THR A 2 -7.48 -13.06 -14.43
C THR A 2 -6.57 -11.83 -14.59
N ASP A 3 -7.09 -10.63 -14.33
CA ASP A 3 -6.28 -9.39 -14.34
C ASP A 3 -5.09 -9.48 -13.36
N LYS A 4 -5.33 -10.04 -12.17
CA LYS A 4 -4.27 -10.27 -11.17
C LYS A 4 -3.16 -11.19 -11.70
N GLU A 5 -3.52 -12.31 -12.34
CA GLU A 5 -2.56 -13.23 -12.92
C GLU A 5 -1.77 -12.59 -14.07
N MET A 6 -2.42 -11.81 -14.94
CA MET A 6 -1.74 -11.11 -16.03
C MET A 6 -0.71 -10.08 -15.50
N LYS A 7 -1.07 -9.34 -14.44
CA LYS A 7 -0.14 -8.41 -13.79
C LYS A 7 1.05 -9.13 -13.17
N LEU A 8 0.81 -10.25 -12.49
CA LEU A 8 1.86 -11.03 -11.86
C LEU A 8 2.84 -11.60 -12.91
N GLU A 9 2.34 -12.16 -14.02
CA GLU A 9 3.19 -12.65 -15.12
C GLU A 9 4.01 -11.51 -15.76
N ARG A 10 3.40 -10.33 -15.95
CA ARG A 10 4.13 -9.16 -16.42
C ARG A 10 5.27 -8.78 -15.46
N PHE A 11 5.02 -8.78 -14.15
CA PHE A 11 6.06 -8.48 -13.16
C PHE A 11 7.21 -9.48 -13.17
N LYS A 12 6.94 -10.77 -13.35
CA LYS A 12 7.97 -11.80 -13.51
C LYS A 12 8.88 -11.52 -14.72
N GLU A 13 8.30 -11.10 -15.84
CA GLU A 13 9.11 -10.73 -17.02
C GLU A 13 9.92 -9.45 -16.76
N GLU A 14 9.31 -8.40 -16.23
CA GLU A 14 9.99 -7.14 -15.92
C GLU A 14 11.12 -7.31 -14.89
N ASN A 15 10.96 -8.23 -13.92
CA ASN A 15 11.96 -8.47 -12.88
C ASN A 15 13.25 -9.07 -13.42
N LYS A 16 13.22 -9.75 -14.59
CA LYS A 16 14.43 -10.34 -15.20
C LYS A 16 15.49 -9.29 -15.53
N ASP A 17 15.06 -8.10 -15.93
CA ASP A 17 15.93 -6.99 -16.33
C ASP A 17 15.99 -5.89 -15.26
N ALA A 18 15.35 -6.08 -14.10
CA ALA A 18 15.30 -5.07 -13.05
C ALA A 18 16.65 -4.91 -12.33
N VAL A 19 17.01 -3.67 -12.04
CA VAL A 19 18.18 -3.36 -11.20
C VAL A 19 17.84 -3.65 -9.75
N LYS A 20 18.51 -4.62 -9.16
CA LYS A 20 18.32 -5.02 -7.75
C LYS A 20 18.77 -3.93 -6.78
N GLY A 21 18.30 -4.01 -5.53
CA GLY A 21 18.67 -3.06 -4.49
C GLY A 21 17.97 -1.71 -4.59
N GLN A 22 16.93 -1.59 -5.41
CA GLN A 22 16.14 -0.37 -5.54
C GLN A 22 14.97 -0.34 -4.54
N ILE A 23 14.05 0.58 -4.71
CA ILE A 23 12.85 0.72 -3.88
C ILE A 23 11.71 -0.08 -4.50
N VAL A 24 10.97 -0.79 -3.67
CA VAL A 24 9.77 -1.52 -4.08
C VAL A 24 8.55 -0.98 -3.35
N LEU A 25 7.46 -0.75 -4.08
CA LEU A 25 6.12 -0.55 -3.55
C LEU A 25 5.33 -1.82 -3.76
N THR A 26 4.66 -2.32 -2.72
CA THR A 26 3.78 -3.49 -2.84
C THR A 26 2.51 -3.31 -2.02
N GLY A 27 1.46 -4.05 -2.36
CA GLY A 27 0.16 -3.93 -1.73
C GLY A 27 -1.00 -4.13 -2.69
N SER A 28 -2.05 -3.33 -2.51
CA SER A 28 -3.27 -3.41 -3.32
C SER A 28 -3.50 -2.19 -4.22
N SER A 29 -4.74 -1.94 -4.65
CA SER A 29 -5.08 -0.91 -5.63
C SER A 29 -4.60 0.50 -5.26
N LEU A 30 -4.63 0.87 -3.99
CA LEU A 30 -4.19 2.20 -3.55
C LEU A 30 -2.66 2.41 -3.73
N MET A 31 -1.87 1.35 -3.64
CA MET A 31 -0.46 1.40 -4.01
C MET A 31 -0.24 1.26 -5.51
N GLU A 32 -0.99 0.37 -6.18
CA GLU A 32 -0.92 0.21 -7.64
C GLU A 32 -1.17 1.52 -8.38
N MET A 33 -2.17 2.27 -7.93
CA MET A 33 -2.60 3.53 -8.55
C MET A 33 -1.73 4.74 -8.18
N PHE A 34 -0.81 4.61 -7.22
CA PHE A 34 0.06 5.71 -6.83
C PHE A 34 1.09 5.99 -7.96
N PRO A 35 1.01 7.13 -8.67
CA PRO A 35 1.84 7.38 -9.85
C PRO A 35 3.23 7.91 -9.46
N VAL A 36 3.93 7.22 -8.56
CA VAL A 36 5.21 7.64 -7.97
C VAL A 36 6.25 7.94 -9.04
N ASN A 37 6.42 7.04 -10.02
CA ASN A 37 7.42 7.22 -11.07
C ASN A 37 7.15 8.44 -11.96
N LYS A 38 5.86 8.76 -12.21
CA LYS A 38 5.48 10.00 -12.90
C LYS A 38 5.93 11.21 -12.11
N PHE A 39 5.65 11.25 -10.81
CA PHE A 39 5.99 12.39 -9.96
C PHE A 39 7.50 12.53 -9.75
N LEU A 40 8.23 11.42 -9.64
CA LEU A 40 9.70 11.44 -9.60
C LEU A 40 10.28 12.02 -10.90
N ALA A 41 9.79 11.59 -12.06
CA ALA A 41 10.22 12.10 -13.36
C ALA A 41 9.94 13.61 -13.51
N GLU A 42 8.80 14.10 -13.05
CA GLU A 42 8.45 15.53 -13.02
C GLU A 42 9.41 16.35 -12.15
N ARG A 43 10.04 15.74 -11.15
CA ARG A 43 11.06 16.36 -10.29
C ARG A 43 12.49 16.19 -10.82
N GLY A 44 12.69 15.49 -11.93
CA GLY A 44 14.02 15.15 -12.45
C GLY A 44 14.82 14.22 -11.52
N SER A 45 14.13 13.38 -10.74
CA SER A 45 14.76 12.45 -9.80
C SER A 45 15.21 11.17 -10.50
N ASP A 46 16.42 10.71 -10.15
CA ASP A 46 16.99 9.44 -10.63
C ASP A 46 16.64 8.23 -9.74
N ILE A 47 15.77 8.43 -8.74
CA ILE A 47 15.33 7.35 -7.85
C ILE A 47 14.54 6.31 -8.65
N ILE A 48 14.96 5.06 -8.55
CA ILE A 48 14.28 3.93 -9.20
C ILE A 48 13.30 3.30 -8.21
N VAL A 49 12.02 3.26 -8.60
CA VAL A 49 10.95 2.63 -7.83
C VAL A 49 10.23 1.61 -8.70
N TYR A 50 10.16 0.37 -8.22
CA TYR A 50 9.36 -0.69 -8.83
C TYR A 50 8.03 -0.82 -8.08
N ASN A 51 6.93 -0.43 -8.72
CA ASN A 51 5.60 -0.66 -8.16
C ASN A 51 5.14 -2.08 -8.54
N ARG A 52 5.06 -2.95 -7.55
CA ARG A 52 4.64 -4.37 -7.65
C ARG A 52 3.34 -4.63 -6.88
N ALA A 53 2.55 -3.59 -6.64
CA ALA A 53 1.22 -3.72 -6.06
C ALA A 53 0.22 -4.22 -7.11
N ILE A 54 -0.77 -5.00 -6.65
CA ILE A 54 -1.81 -5.58 -7.50
C ILE A 54 -3.19 -5.26 -6.90
N GLY A 55 -4.02 -4.57 -7.66
CA GLY A 55 -5.36 -4.18 -7.25
C GLY A 55 -6.22 -5.36 -6.79
N GLY A 56 -6.97 -5.15 -5.72
CA GLY A 56 -7.85 -6.17 -5.16
C GLY A 56 -7.15 -7.25 -4.32
N TYR A 57 -5.82 -7.20 -4.15
CA TYR A 57 -5.15 -8.17 -3.28
C TYR A 57 -5.54 -7.98 -1.81
N ILE A 58 -5.70 -9.11 -1.13
CA ILE A 58 -5.78 -9.27 0.32
C ILE A 58 -4.42 -9.73 0.87
N THR A 59 -4.27 -9.72 2.18
CA THR A 59 -3.01 -10.12 2.85
C THR A 59 -2.57 -11.53 2.46
N ASP A 60 -3.50 -12.49 2.41
CA ASP A 60 -3.23 -13.88 2.04
C ASP A 60 -2.70 -14.02 0.60
N GLU A 61 -3.29 -13.28 -0.35
CA GLU A 61 -2.85 -13.29 -1.75
C GLU A 61 -1.44 -12.70 -1.92
N LEU A 62 -1.13 -11.58 -1.25
CA LEU A 62 0.21 -10.99 -1.32
C LEU A 62 1.26 -11.93 -0.75
N MET A 63 0.95 -12.62 0.36
CA MET A 63 1.86 -13.57 0.99
C MET A 63 2.29 -14.69 0.04
N GLN A 64 1.40 -15.14 -0.85
CA GLN A 64 1.68 -16.21 -1.81
C GLN A 64 2.56 -15.77 -3.00
N VAL A 65 2.70 -14.48 -3.24
CA VAL A 65 3.42 -13.92 -4.41
C VAL A 65 4.60 -13.03 -4.03
N LEU A 66 5.06 -13.10 -2.79
CA LEU A 66 6.20 -12.29 -2.30
C LEU A 66 7.47 -12.49 -3.12
N ASP A 67 7.67 -13.69 -3.73
CA ASP A 67 8.82 -13.92 -4.60
C ASP A 67 8.86 -12.88 -5.72
N THR A 68 7.79 -12.73 -6.47
CA THR A 68 7.69 -11.80 -7.60
C THR A 68 7.53 -10.34 -7.15
N CYS A 69 6.74 -10.09 -6.10
CA CYS A 69 6.43 -8.73 -5.67
C CYS A 69 7.52 -8.08 -4.81
N VAL A 70 8.46 -8.87 -4.26
CA VAL A 70 9.51 -8.35 -3.37
C VAL A 70 10.86 -9.02 -3.60
N PHE A 71 10.94 -10.36 -3.44
CA PHE A 71 12.22 -11.04 -3.27
C PHE A 71 13.10 -11.06 -4.53
N GLU A 72 12.50 -11.21 -5.71
CA GLU A 72 13.25 -11.18 -6.99
C GLU A 72 13.99 -9.86 -7.22
N LEU A 73 13.50 -8.77 -6.61
CA LEU A 73 14.06 -7.42 -6.76
C LEU A 73 15.13 -7.09 -5.72
N GLU A 74 15.25 -7.88 -4.64
CA GLU A 74 16.20 -7.68 -3.53
C GLU A 74 16.25 -6.21 -3.08
N PRO A 75 15.10 -5.57 -2.74
CA PRO A 75 15.05 -4.13 -2.52
C PRO A 75 15.85 -3.70 -1.29
N ARG A 76 16.44 -2.49 -1.34
CA ARG A 76 16.97 -1.83 -0.15
C ARG A 76 15.86 -1.33 0.78
N ARG A 77 14.71 -0.95 0.19
CA ARG A 77 13.50 -0.52 0.90
C ARG A 77 12.26 -1.11 0.26
N VAL A 78 11.33 -1.54 1.09
CA VAL A 78 9.99 -1.93 0.64
C VAL A 78 8.92 -1.15 1.39
N PHE A 79 7.99 -0.55 0.66
CA PHE A 79 6.81 0.14 1.19
C PHE A 79 5.60 -0.75 0.98
N ILE A 80 4.87 -1.03 2.06
CA ILE A 80 3.76 -1.98 2.05
C ILE A 80 2.47 -1.29 2.48
N ASN A 81 1.41 -1.40 1.67
CA ASN A 81 0.04 -1.04 2.03
C ASN A 81 -0.90 -2.15 1.60
N ILE A 82 -1.16 -3.09 2.51
CA ILE A 82 -1.99 -4.29 2.28
C ILE A 82 -2.92 -4.52 3.47
N GLY A 83 -4.11 -5.11 3.24
CA GLY A 83 -5.08 -5.44 4.28
C GLY A 83 -6.37 -4.61 4.21
N THR A 84 -6.42 -3.54 3.41
CA THR A 84 -7.63 -2.73 3.27
C THR A 84 -8.78 -3.48 2.58
N ASN A 85 -8.48 -4.41 1.67
CA ASN A 85 -9.50 -5.26 1.05
C ASN A 85 -10.02 -6.30 2.04
N ASP A 86 -9.14 -6.82 2.90
CA ASP A 86 -9.54 -7.68 4.03
C ASP A 86 -10.51 -6.93 4.96
N LEU A 87 -10.24 -5.66 5.29
CA LEU A 87 -11.12 -4.82 6.11
C LEU A 87 -12.51 -4.62 5.51
N SER A 88 -12.67 -4.79 4.20
CA SER A 88 -13.97 -4.69 3.51
C SER A 88 -14.81 -5.95 3.59
N ASP A 89 -14.25 -7.07 4.06
CA ASP A 89 -14.98 -8.31 4.28
C ASP A 89 -15.25 -8.50 5.79
N SER A 90 -16.51 -8.40 6.18
CA SER A 90 -16.91 -8.56 7.58
C SER A 90 -16.65 -9.96 8.16
N ARG A 91 -16.37 -10.94 7.31
CA ARG A 91 -16.04 -12.33 7.70
C ARG A 91 -14.57 -12.49 8.09
N ILE A 92 -13.72 -11.54 7.72
CA ILE A 92 -12.29 -11.56 8.03
C ILE A 92 -12.06 -10.76 9.33
N PRO A 93 -11.70 -11.42 10.43
CA PRO A 93 -11.45 -10.73 11.68
C PRO A 93 -10.11 -9.96 11.61
N MET A 94 -10.02 -8.86 12.36
CA MET A 94 -8.85 -7.98 12.39
C MET A 94 -7.56 -8.73 12.77
N ASP A 95 -7.65 -9.64 13.74
CA ASP A 95 -6.49 -10.42 14.20
C ASP A 95 -5.89 -11.24 13.08
N ARG A 96 -6.73 -11.86 12.22
CA ARG A 96 -6.24 -12.61 11.07
C ARG A 96 -5.51 -11.72 10.06
N ILE A 97 -6.00 -10.50 9.83
CA ILE A 97 -5.33 -9.54 8.94
C ILE A 97 -3.93 -9.23 9.48
N MET A 98 -3.83 -8.99 10.79
CA MET A 98 -2.57 -8.68 11.45
C MET A 98 -1.61 -9.89 11.49
N GLU A 99 -2.12 -11.09 11.71
CA GLU A 99 -1.32 -12.34 11.65
C GLU A 99 -0.69 -12.56 10.26
N HIS A 100 -1.46 -12.33 9.18
CA HIS A 100 -0.94 -12.43 7.82
C HIS A 100 0.08 -11.32 7.55
N TYR A 101 -0.20 -10.09 7.98
CA TYR A 101 0.74 -8.98 7.81
C TYR A 101 2.05 -9.23 8.58
N ASP A 102 1.97 -9.71 9.81
CA ASP A 102 3.13 -10.14 10.62
C ASP A 102 3.96 -11.21 9.90
N SER A 103 3.30 -12.17 9.28
CA SER A 103 3.94 -13.22 8.49
C SER A 103 4.65 -12.68 7.23
N ILE A 104 4.04 -11.68 6.56
CA ILE A 104 4.67 -10.98 5.42
C ILE A 104 5.96 -10.30 5.87
N ILE A 105 5.92 -9.52 6.95
CA ILE A 105 7.08 -8.81 7.50
C ILE A 105 8.18 -9.80 7.88
N SER A 106 7.83 -10.84 8.66
CA SER A 106 8.75 -11.88 9.09
C SER A 106 9.43 -12.60 7.92
N SER A 107 8.68 -12.87 6.85
CA SER A 107 9.21 -13.50 5.63
C SER A 107 10.24 -12.60 4.92
N ILE A 108 9.97 -11.28 4.89
CA ILE A 108 10.89 -10.33 4.28
C ILE A 108 12.17 -10.22 5.12
N GLU A 109 12.05 -10.08 6.44
CA GLU A 109 13.20 -10.01 7.36
C GLU A 109 14.09 -11.26 7.29
N GLN A 110 13.47 -12.44 7.20
CA GLN A 110 14.20 -13.70 7.11
C GLN A 110 14.99 -13.81 5.80
N ARG A 111 14.41 -13.44 4.68
CA ARG A 111 15.02 -13.61 3.35
C ARG A 111 15.88 -12.42 2.93
N LEU A 112 15.55 -11.23 3.39
CA LEU A 112 16.20 -9.97 3.04
C LEU A 112 16.54 -9.16 4.30
N PRO A 113 17.45 -9.63 5.16
CA PRO A 113 17.69 -9.05 6.50
C PRO A 113 18.27 -7.63 6.49
N LYS A 114 18.61 -7.09 5.32
CA LYS A 114 19.13 -5.72 5.16
C LYS A 114 18.08 -4.76 4.56
N THR A 115 16.92 -5.28 4.18
CA THR A 115 15.85 -4.47 3.62
C THR A 115 15.13 -3.71 4.72
N GLU A 116 15.05 -2.39 4.58
CA GLU A 116 14.20 -1.56 5.44
C GLU A 116 12.73 -1.71 5.02
N ILE A 117 11.85 -1.99 5.98
CA ILE A 117 10.42 -2.19 5.72
C ILE A 117 9.64 -0.99 6.23
N TYR A 118 8.86 -0.38 5.35
CA TYR A 118 7.98 0.75 5.65
C TYR A 118 6.53 0.31 5.55
N LEU A 119 5.85 0.22 6.70
CA LEU A 119 4.43 -0.06 6.78
C LEU A 119 3.67 1.25 6.68
N MET A 120 2.90 1.38 5.60
CA MET A 120 2.14 2.62 5.36
C MET A 120 0.78 2.55 6.02
N ALA A 121 0.39 3.66 6.66
CA ALA A 121 -0.96 3.84 7.15
C ALA A 121 -1.99 3.62 6.03
N TYR A 122 -3.09 2.95 6.35
CA TYR A 122 -4.23 2.86 5.45
C TYR A 122 -4.84 4.23 5.23
N TYR A 123 -5.22 4.50 4.00
CA TYR A 123 -5.79 5.78 3.60
C TYR A 123 -7.22 5.95 4.10
N PRO A 124 -7.65 7.19 4.39
CA PRO A 124 -9.04 7.47 4.75
C PRO A 124 -9.99 7.22 3.57
N VAL A 125 -11.25 7.03 3.87
CA VAL A 125 -12.35 6.90 2.90
C VAL A 125 -13.38 8.00 3.09
N ASN A 126 -14.28 8.19 2.11
CA ASN A 126 -15.38 9.16 2.21
C ASN A 126 -16.70 8.52 1.77
N TYR A 127 -17.50 8.11 2.73
CA TYR A 127 -18.82 7.52 2.47
C TYR A 127 -19.79 8.49 1.79
N GLU A 128 -19.75 9.77 2.16
CA GLU A 128 -20.63 10.80 1.61
C GLU A 128 -20.35 11.07 0.12
N ALA A 129 -19.08 11.02 -0.28
CA ALA A 129 -18.64 11.15 -1.66
C ALA A 129 -18.64 9.82 -2.43
N ALA A 130 -19.14 8.74 -1.82
CA ALA A 130 -19.08 7.42 -2.41
C ALA A 130 -20.07 7.26 -3.56
N ALA A 131 -19.62 6.67 -4.66
CA ALA A 131 -20.50 6.15 -5.69
C ALA A 131 -21.40 5.04 -5.12
N GLU A 132 -22.60 4.88 -5.67
CA GLU A 132 -23.62 3.98 -5.11
C GLU A 132 -23.12 2.53 -4.97
N ASN A 133 -22.37 2.06 -5.95
CA ASN A 133 -21.77 0.71 -5.92
C ASN A 133 -20.66 0.52 -4.87
N MET A 134 -20.14 1.61 -4.28
CA MET A 134 -19.11 1.56 -3.25
C MET A 134 -19.67 1.66 -1.84
N LYS A 135 -20.90 2.11 -1.67
CA LYS A 135 -21.50 2.35 -0.35
C LYS A 135 -21.53 1.12 0.54
N GLU A 136 -21.87 -0.04 0.00
CA GLU A 136 -21.90 -1.29 0.78
C GLU A 136 -20.50 -1.66 1.29
N CYS A 137 -19.47 -1.50 0.48
CA CYS A 137 -18.08 -1.68 0.90
C CYS A 137 -17.70 -0.70 2.02
N LEU A 138 -18.07 0.58 1.89
CA LEU A 138 -17.69 1.63 2.84
C LEU A 138 -18.52 1.62 4.14
N LYS A 139 -19.65 0.93 4.18
CA LYS A 139 -20.34 0.58 5.45
C LYS A 139 -19.52 -0.39 6.32
N ILE A 140 -18.68 -1.21 5.68
CA ILE A 140 -17.81 -2.18 6.36
C ILE A 140 -16.42 -1.60 6.62
N ARG A 141 -15.82 -0.95 5.61
CA ARG A 141 -14.53 -0.25 5.71
C ARG A 141 -14.76 1.20 6.13
N THR A 142 -15.00 1.45 7.39
CA THR A 142 -15.19 2.80 7.93
C THR A 142 -13.88 3.44 8.37
N ASN A 143 -13.83 4.76 8.52
CA ASN A 143 -12.64 5.46 9.01
C ASN A 143 -12.27 5.06 10.44
N GLU A 144 -13.26 4.72 11.29
CA GLU A 144 -13.02 4.20 12.65
C GLU A 144 -12.29 2.86 12.58
N LYS A 145 -12.73 1.95 11.69
CA LYS A 145 -12.08 0.65 11.49
C LYS A 145 -10.69 0.79 10.91
N ILE A 146 -10.49 1.73 9.96
CA ILE A 146 -9.19 2.08 9.40
C ILE A 146 -8.25 2.63 10.48
N THR A 147 -8.74 3.51 11.35
CA THR A 147 -7.95 4.08 12.46
C THR A 147 -7.51 2.98 13.44
N ALA A 148 -8.42 2.08 13.80
CA ALA A 148 -8.10 0.94 14.67
C ALA A 148 -7.05 0.02 14.01
N ALA A 149 -7.20 -0.27 12.73
CA ALA A 149 -6.23 -1.09 11.99
C ALA A 149 -4.87 -0.39 11.88
N ASN A 150 -4.82 0.92 11.64
CA ASN A 150 -3.57 1.69 11.60
C ASN A 150 -2.81 1.65 12.93
N ALA A 151 -3.51 1.67 14.06
CA ALA A 151 -2.89 1.49 15.37
C ALA A 151 -2.21 0.11 15.51
N LEU A 152 -2.83 -0.94 14.98
CA LEU A 152 -2.25 -2.29 14.99
C LEU A 152 -1.08 -2.43 14.00
N VAL A 153 -1.18 -1.85 12.81
CA VAL A 153 -0.06 -1.82 11.84
C VAL A 153 1.14 -1.08 12.44
N LYS A 154 0.91 0.02 13.17
CA LYS A 154 1.98 0.72 13.90
C LYS A 154 2.63 -0.18 14.97
N GLN A 155 1.82 -0.93 15.74
CA GLN A 155 2.34 -1.88 16.72
C GLN A 155 3.15 -3.01 16.06
N LEU A 156 2.75 -3.49 14.87
CA LEU A 156 3.55 -4.44 14.09
C LEU A 156 4.91 -3.85 13.70
N ALA A 157 4.94 -2.62 13.20
CA ALA A 157 6.20 -1.96 12.88
C ALA A 157 7.11 -1.86 14.12
N GLU A 158 6.58 -1.46 15.26
CA GLU A 158 7.31 -1.37 16.53
C GLU A 158 7.83 -2.76 16.98
N LYS A 159 7.01 -3.81 16.89
CA LYS A 159 7.35 -5.20 17.22
C LYS A 159 8.55 -5.70 16.44
N HIS A 160 8.60 -5.37 15.14
CA HIS A 160 9.65 -5.79 14.21
C HIS A 160 10.84 -4.81 14.14
N GLY A 161 10.80 -3.68 14.85
CA GLY A 161 11.82 -2.63 14.74
C GLY A 161 11.87 -2.00 13.34
N GLN A 162 10.74 -2.01 12.62
CA GLN A 162 10.57 -1.45 11.29
C GLN A 162 9.86 -0.10 11.33
N HIS A 163 9.65 0.52 10.18
CA HIS A 163 9.11 1.87 10.07
C HIS A 163 7.59 1.85 9.84
N TYR A 164 6.86 2.65 10.62
CA TYR A 164 5.48 3.01 10.31
C TYR A 164 5.43 4.44 9.79
N ILE A 165 4.77 4.67 8.67
CA ILE A 165 4.60 6.01 8.10
C ILE A 165 3.13 6.33 7.86
N ASP A 166 2.72 7.52 8.28
CA ASP A 166 1.41 8.10 7.99
C ASP A 166 1.60 9.42 7.24
N ILE A 167 1.24 9.42 5.96
CA ILE A 167 1.32 10.59 5.08
C ILE A 167 -0.07 11.13 4.72
N ASN A 168 -1.10 10.75 5.49
CA ASN A 168 -2.49 10.99 5.13
C ASN A 168 -3.02 12.39 5.43
N ASP A 169 -2.27 13.26 6.13
CA ASP A 169 -2.79 14.54 6.58
C ASP A 169 -3.26 15.43 5.42
N GLY A 170 -2.52 15.45 4.32
CA GLY A 170 -2.91 16.18 3.11
C GLY A 170 -4.22 15.71 2.46
N LEU A 171 -4.62 14.45 2.72
CA LEU A 171 -5.82 13.84 2.15
C LEU A 171 -7.08 14.11 2.96
N LYS A 172 -6.95 14.43 4.26
CA LYS A 172 -8.08 14.49 5.19
C LYS A 172 -8.78 15.84 5.17
N ASP A 173 -10.12 15.81 5.23
CA ASP A 173 -10.94 16.97 5.56
C ASP A 173 -10.96 17.21 7.09
N GLU A 174 -11.68 18.23 7.53
CA GLU A 174 -11.82 18.61 8.96
C GLU A 174 -12.44 17.48 9.82
N GLN A 175 -13.15 16.54 9.20
CA GLN A 175 -13.76 15.38 9.85
C GLN A 175 -12.88 14.13 9.78
N GLY A 176 -11.66 14.23 9.21
CA GLY A 176 -10.73 13.11 9.05
C GLY A 176 -11.08 12.16 7.90
N ARG A 177 -12.01 12.54 7.02
CA ARG A 177 -12.42 11.76 5.85
C ARG A 177 -11.54 12.12 4.65
N LEU A 178 -11.45 11.22 3.67
CA LEU A 178 -10.84 11.54 2.39
C LEU A 178 -11.57 12.72 1.74
N LYS A 179 -10.86 13.78 1.38
CA LYS A 179 -11.44 14.95 0.72
C LYS A 179 -12.20 14.53 -0.55
N ALA A 180 -13.39 15.09 -0.75
CA ALA A 180 -14.24 14.74 -1.89
C ALA A 180 -13.57 15.04 -3.25
N GLU A 181 -12.74 16.06 -3.33
CA GLU A 181 -11.97 16.41 -4.53
C GLU A 181 -10.81 15.45 -4.81
N TYR A 182 -10.40 14.63 -3.84
CA TYR A 182 -9.26 13.71 -3.95
C TYR A 182 -9.68 12.25 -4.16
N THR A 183 -10.99 11.96 -4.11
CA THR A 183 -11.47 10.60 -4.37
C THR A 183 -12.05 10.43 -5.77
N ILE A 184 -12.00 9.19 -6.29
CA ILE A 184 -12.67 8.79 -7.52
C ILE A 184 -14.12 8.42 -7.22
N GLU A 185 -14.36 7.63 -6.16
CA GLU A 185 -15.66 7.06 -5.84
C GLU A 185 -15.85 6.78 -4.33
N GLY A 186 -15.14 7.56 -3.50
CA GLY A 186 -15.21 7.45 -2.04
C GLY A 186 -14.10 6.61 -1.40
N LEU A 187 -13.38 5.80 -2.19
CA LEU A 187 -12.31 4.92 -1.73
C LEU A 187 -10.98 5.16 -2.42
N HIS A 188 -10.95 5.09 -3.75
CA HIS A 188 -9.72 5.27 -4.50
C HIS A 188 -9.35 6.75 -4.61
N ILE A 189 -8.04 7.00 -4.56
CA ILE A 189 -7.47 8.34 -4.60
C ILE A 189 -7.17 8.70 -6.05
N ASN A 190 -7.54 9.90 -6.48
CA ASN A 190 -7.19 10.42 -7.79
C ASN A 190 -5.77 11.02 -7.80
N GLU A 191 -5.27 11.40 -8.97
CA GLU A 191 -3.91 11.94 -9.12
C GLU A 191 -3.67 13.18 -8.24
N GLN A 192 -4.67 14.04 -8.07
CA GLN A 192 -4.54 15.25 -7.24
C GLN A 192 -4.35 14.91 -5.77
N GLY A 193 -5.07 13.90 -5.27
CA GLY A 193 -4.90 13.39 -3.91
C GLY A 193 -3.52 12.78 -3.69
N TYR A 194 -3.04 11.95 -4.61
CA TYR A 194 -1.67 11.43 -4.51
C TYR A 194 -0.62 12.55 -4.58
N ARG A 195 -0.84 13.58 -5.39
CA ARG A 195 0.06 14.73 -5.47
C ARG A 195 0.11 15.51 -4.16
N ALA A 196 -1.01 15.63 -3.46
CA ALA A 196 -1.10 16.32 -2.18
C ALA A 196 -0.26 15.69 -1.06
N ILE A 197 0.06 14.39 -1.17
CA ILE A 197 0.85 13.65 -0.19
C ILE A 197 2.24 13.24 -0.72
N PHE A 198 2.54 13.53 -1.98
CA PHE A 198 3.77 13.06 -2.60
C PHE A 198 5.02 13.68 -1.97
N ASP A 199 5.00 14.96 -1.60
CA ASP A 199 6.15 15.62 -0.98
C ASP A 199 6.48 15.02 0.40
N ASP A 200 5.47 14.58 1.14
CA ASP A 200 5.69 13.86 2.40
C ASP A 200 6.22 12.44 2.15
N PHE A 201 5.74 11.76 1.12
CA PHE A 201 6.25 10.45 0.73
C PHE A 201 7.69 10.50 0.20
N LEU A 202 8.02 11.52 -0.59
CA LEU A 202 9.36 11.72 -1.18
C LEU A 202 10.47 11.73 -0.12
N LYS A 203 10.22 12.30 1.06
CA LYS A 203 11.18 12.31 2.19
C LYS A 203 11.67 10.91 2.58
N TYR A 204 10.81 9.89 2.42
CA TYR A 204 11.15 8.49 2.71
C TYR A 204 11.80 7.76 1.53
N LEU A 205 11.68 8.30 0.33
CA LEU A 205 12.37 7.77 -0.86
C LEU A 205 13.82 8.25 -0.95
N GLU A 206 14.10 9.49 -0.52
CA GLU A 206 15.40 10.16 -0.64
C GLU A 206 16.38 9.78 0.49
N ASN A 207 15.88 9.49 1.68
CA ASN A 207 16.71 9.12 2.85
C ASN A 207 17.15 7.64 2.76
#